data_6d4228e87011b244595210b17166b00c
#
_entry.id   6d4228e87011b244595210b17166b00c
#
_cell.length_a   1.000
_cell.length_b   1.000
_cell.length_c   1.000
_cell.angle_alpha   90.00
_cell.angle_beta   90.00
_cell.angle_gamma   90.00
#
_symmetry.space_group_name_H-M   'P 1'
#
loop_
_entity.id
_entity.type
_entity.pdbx_description
1 polymer ?
#
loop_
_entity_poly.entity_id
_entity_poly.type
_entity_poly.pdbx_seq_one_letter_code
_entity_poly.pdbx_strand_id
1 'polypeptide(L)'
;MEVIGRKAFYGCSNVKKVLIERKTSTIESKAFAKCKNMSIIMPSGITAISDDAFDGASGITIYADKGSYAEKYAKKHNLTCKTIPAPTAVPVPKLKVSYDEKNGNATLNWTPVEYTFQFYIYRYDTATKKYKCVSKVDQNTTSYKPESPVGRTVKYKVRVRTLAGIYTDQYSKKSNTVTVQGRPGNVSDVYKKKKGKKLTFKWTKAKGAQGYILYRYDENARKYRKIKTIKNGNITSYTDKTGKLNKNENYYVRAYCTAKDGTRLYGWYWA
;
A
#
# COMPACT_ATOMS: atom_id res chain seq x y z
N MET A 1 11.83 -30.30 11.70
CA MET A 1 13.04 -29.66 11.18
C MET A 1 12.82 -29.41 9.69
N GLU A 2 13.11 -28.21 9.24
CA GLU A 2 13.00 -27.86 7.81
C GLU A 2 14.40 -27.77 7.21
N VAL A 3 14.50 -28.10 5.92
CA VAL A 3 15.76 -28.21 5.21
C VAL A 3 15.73 -27.33 3.95
N ILE A 4 16.80 -26.59 3.68
CA ILE A 4 17.03 -26.05 2.35
C ILE A 4 17.73 -27.15 1.54
N GLY A 5 16.98 -27.75 0.63
CA GLY A 5 17.43 -28.93 -0.10
C GLY A 5 18.55 -28.63 -1.10
N ARG A 6 19.14 -29.72 -1.57
CA ARG A 6 20.24 -29.73 -2.56
C ARG A 6 19.87 -28.85 -3.78
N LYS A 7 20.75 -27.88 -4.12
CA LYS A 7 20.61 -26.96 -5.26
C LYS A 7 19.36 -26.08 -5.25
N ALA A 8 18.69 -25.90 -4.10
CA ALA A 8 17.42 -25.13 -4.01
C ALA A 8 17.50 -23.72 -4.61
N PHE A 9 18.64 -23.03 -4.47
CA PHE A 9 18.91 -21.70 -5.04
C PHE A 9 20.10 -21.70 -6.00
N TYR A 10 20.44 -22.84 -6.58
CA TYR A 10 21.61 -22.96 -7.47
C TYR A 10 21.55 -21.95 -8.61
N GLY A 11 22.60 -21.15 -8.80
CA GLY A 11 22.71 -20.17 -9.87
C GLY A 11 21.77 -18.96 -9.79
N CYS A 12 21.08 -18.74 -8.68
CA CYS A 12 20.19 -17.60 -8.50
C CYS A 12 20.98 -16.28 -8.46
N SER A 13 21.05 -15.55 -9.58
CA SER A 13 21.74 -14.26 -9.71
C SER A 13 20.83 -13.04 -9.48
N ASN A 14 19.52 -13.20 -9.64
CA ASN A 14 18.53 -12.12 -9.51
C ASN A 14 17.95 -11.98 -8.09
N VAL A 15 18.15 -12.98 -7.23
CA VAL A 15 17.70 -12.95 -5.84
C VAL A 15 18.70 -12.14 -5.02
N LYS A 16 18.29 -10.96 -4.56
CA LYS A 16 19.18 -10.07 -3.78
C LYS A 16 19.18 -10.36 -2.29
N LYS A 17 18.12 -10.97 -1.77
CA LYS A 17 17.98 -11.24 -0.35
C LYS A 17 17.19 -12.52 -0.10
N VAL A 18 17.74 -13.38 0.75
CA VAL A 18 17.08 -14.59 1.26
C VAL A 18 16.96 -14.48 2.77
N LEU A 19 15.79 -14.79 3.26
CA LEU A 19 15.52 -14.89 4.67
C LEU A 19 15.17 -16.33 5.01
N ILE A 20 16.04 -17.00 5.74
CA ILE A 20 15.84 -18.37 6.16
C ILE A 20 14.92 -18.41 7.37
N GLU A 21 13.89 -19.25 7.34
CA GLU A 21 12.96 -19.40 8.44
C GLU A 21 13.60 -20.11 9.65
N ARG A 22 13.11 -19.77 10.84
CA ARG A 22 13.66 -20.30 12.13
C ARG A 22 13.58 -21.80 12.28
N LYS A 23 12.64 -22.45 11.61
CA LYS A 23 12.49 -23.91 11.65
C LYS A 23 13.53 -24.65 10.84
N THR A 24 14.23 -23.95 9.95
CA THR A 24 15.28 -24.51 9.09
C THR A 24 16.52 -24.80 9.95
N SER A 25 16.96 -26.03 9.91
CA SER A 25 18.14 -26.48 10.66
C SER A 25 19.32 -26.87 9.75
N THR A 26 19.03 -27.17 8.47
CA THR A 26 20.04 -27.72 7.56
C THR A 26 20.01 -27.01 6.21
N ILE A 27 21.20 -26.79 5.64
CA ILE A 27 21.42 -26.31 4.28
C ILE A 27 22.26 -27.38 3.56
N GLU A 28 21.67 -27.98 2.54
CA GLU A 28 22.28 -29.10 1.84
C GLU A 28 23.26 -28.67 0.74
N SER A 29 23.90 -29.69 0.14
CA SER A 29 24.90 -29.58 -0.93
C SER A 29 24.45 -28.65 -2.05
N LYS A 30 25.31 -27.71 -2.42
CA LYS A 30 25.14 -26.76 -3.53
C LYS A 30 23.87 -25.89 -3.44
N ALA A 31 23.26 -25.78 -2.26
CA ALA A 31 22.00 -25.05 -2.08
C ALA A 31 22.06 -23.60 -2.62
N PHE A 32 23.16 -22.90 -2.44
CA PHE A 32 23.42 -21.53 -2.93
C PHE A 32 24.64 -21.45 -3.88
N ALA A 33 25.06 -22.58 -4.45
CA ALA A 33 26.20 -22.56 -5.35
C ALA A 33 25.94 -21.72 -6.61
N LYS A 34 26.97 -21.04 -7.08
CA LYS A 34 26.95 -20.09 -8.22
C LYS A 34 25.98 -18.90 -8.07
N CYS A 35 25.46 -18.63 -6.87
CA CYS A 35 24.70 -17.41 -6.59
C CYS A 35 25.61 -16.17 -6.63
N LYS A 36 25.02 -14.99 -6.97
CA LYS A 36 25.76 -13.74 -7.06
C LYS A 36 25.08 -12.61 -6.32
N ASN A 37 25.88 -11.79 -5.59
CA ASN A 37 25.44 -10.55 -4.96
C ASN A 37 24.17 -10.72 -4.09
N MET A 38 24.19 -11.68 -3.19
CA MET A 38 23.05 -12.08 -2.36
C MET A 38 23.34 -11.86 -0.88
N SER A 39 22.38 -11.31 -0.18
CA SER A 39 22.35 -11.22 1.28
C SER A 39 21.49 -12.35 1.84
N ILE A 40 22.03 -13.14 2.78
CA ILE A 40 21.31 -14.27 3.36
C ILE A 40 21.25 -14.08 4.88
N ILE A 41 20.05 -14.03 5.43
CA ILE A 41 19.82 -13.95 6.86
C ILE A 41 19.59 -15.36 7.37
N MET A 42 20.51 -15.82 8.24
CA MET A 42 20.53 -17.17 8.79
C MET A 42 20.21 -17.13 10.29
N PRO A 43 19.13 -17.77 10.74
CA PRO A 43 18.81 -17.85 12.16
C PRO A 43 19.78 -18.80 12.88
N SER A 44 19.91 -18.62 14.19
CA SER A 44 20.74 -19.50 15.05
C SER A 44 20.28 -20.94 15.09
N GLY A 45 19.08 -21.25 14.59
CA GLY A 45 18.57 -22.62 14.47
C GLY A 45 19.28 -23.48 13.41
N ILE A 46 20.10 -22.88 12.54
CA ILE A 46 20.94 -23.61 11.61
C ILE A 46 22.04 -24.35 12.38
N THR A 47 22.06 -25.69 12.24
CA THR A 47 23.00 -26.58 12.91
C THR A 47 23.91 -27.32 11.92
N ALA A 48 23.57 -27.32 10.62
CA ALA A 48 24.37 -27.95 9.58
C ALA A 48 24.31 -27.16 8.28
N ILE A 49 25.46 -26.94 7.65
CA ILE A 49 25.60 -26.37 6.31
C ILE A 49 26.63 -27.23 5.58
N SER A 50 26.27 -27.75 4.39
CA SER A 50 27.20 -28.53 3.58
C SER A 50 28.39 -27.68 3.17
N ASP A 51 29.60 -28.27 3.17
CA ASP A 51 30.83 -27.53 2.85
C ASP A 51 30.80 -26.91 1.45
N ASP A 52 30.10 -27.53 0.50
CA ASP A 52 29.92 -27.06 -0.88
C ASP A 52 28.63 -26.24 -1.11
N ALA A 53 27.93 -25.88 -0.03
CA ALA A 53 26.65 -25.16 -0.14
C ALA A 53 26.75 -23.85 -0.94
N PHE A 54 27.91 -23.18 -0.90
CA PHE A 54 28.19 -21.92 -1.59
C PHE A 54 29.26 -22.03 -2.68
N ASP A 55 29.49 -23.22 -3.22
CA ASP A 55 30.51 -23.46 -4.20
C ASP A 55 30.35 -22.56 -5.45
N GLY A 56 31.42 -21.81 -5.81
CA GLY A 56 31.41 -20.87 -6.93
C GLY A 56 30.47 -19.65 -6.73
N ALA A 57 29.97 -19.41 -5.54
CA ALA A 57 29.19 -18.21 -5.24
C ALA A 57 30.09 -16.98 -5.03
N SER A 58 29.62 -15.79 -5.39
CA SER A 58 30.36 -14.53 -5.26
C SER A 58 29.49 -13.37 -4.75
N GLY A 59 30.07 -12.45 -3.98
CA GLY A 59 29.33 -11.31 -3.44
C GLY A 59 28.26 -11.70 -2.40
N ILE A 60 28.45 -12.83 -1.72
CA ILE A 60 27.54 -13.31 -0.69
C ILE A 60 27.85 -12.61 0.64
N THR A 61 26.80 -12.10 1.28
CA THR A 61 26.87 -11.61 2.65
C THR A 61 25.93 -12.42 3.54
N ILE A 62 26.50 -13.14 4.49
CA ILE A 62 25.71 -13.86 5.52
C ILE A 62 25.48 -12.94 6.70
N TYR A 63 24.25 -12.84 7.13
CA TYR A 63 23.85 -12.19 8.37
C TYR A 63 23.51 -13.29 9.37
N ALA A 64 24.28 -13.38 10.45
CA ALA A 64 24.15 -14.44 11.46
C ALA A 64 24.29 -13.89 12.87
N ASP A 65 23.80 -14.63 13.84
CA ASP A 65 24.00 -14.32 15.25
C ASP A 65 25.45 -14.59 15.67
N LYS A 66 25.98 -13.74 16.54
CA LYS A 66 27.32 -13.94 17.12
C LYS A 66 27.39 -15.30 17.81
N GLY A 67 28.42 -16.09 17.50
CA GLY A 67 28.64 -17.41 18.04
C GLY A 67 27.85 -18.55 17.40
N SER A 68 26.94 -18.23 16.44
CA SER A 68 26.11 -19.23 15.74
C SER A 68 26.93 -20.16 14.82
N TYR A 69 26.35 -21.29 14.46
CA TYR A 69 26.94 -22.21 13.48
C TYR A 69 27.16 -21.49 12.12
N ALA A 70 26.21 -20.68 11.67
CA ALA A 70 26.29 -19.92 10.42
C ALA A 70 27.45 -18.91 10.42
N GLU A 71 27.72 -18.23 11.54
CA GLU A 71 28.90 -17.34 11.68
C GLU A 71 30.21 -18.13 11.56
N LYS A 72 30.32 -19.26 12.29
CA LYS A 72 31.50 -20.12 12.24
C LYS A 72 31.74 -20.69 10.83
N TYR A 73 30.67 -21.14 10.16
CA TYR A 73 30.72 -21.61 8.79
C TYR A 73 31.20 -20.51 7.83
N ALA A 74 30.61 -19.32 7.91
CA ALA A 74 30.99 -18.20 7.04
C ALA A 74 32.48 -17.85 7.18
N LYS A 75 33.02 -17.83 8.42
CA LYS A 75 34.44 -17.59 8.69
C LYS A 75 35.32 -18.71 8.11
N LYS A 76 34.93 -19.97 8.29
CA LYS A 76 35.67 -21.14 7.77
C LYS A 76 35.78 -21.10 6.23
N HIS A 77 34.72 -20.64 5.55
CA HIS A 77 34.62 -20.61 4.08
C HIS A 77 34.91 -19.23 3.45
N ASN A 78 35.54 -18.31 4.20
CA ASN A 78 35.89 -16.95 3.75
C ASN A 78 34.71 -16.16 3.13
N LEU A 79 33.48 -16.39 3.61
CA LEU A 79 32.31 -15.62 3.22
C LEU A 79 32.15 -14.37 4.10
N THR A 80 31.73 -13.28 3.51
CA THR A 80 31.44 -12.06 4.27
C THR A 80 30.34 -12.34 5.28
N CYS A 81 30.63 -12.17 6.57
CA CYS A 81 29.67 -12.33 7.65
C CYS A 81 29.48 -11.04 8.40
N LYS A 82 28.21 -10.66 8.62
CA LYS A 82 27.82 -9.53 9.47
C LYS A 82 26.95 -10.04 10.60
N THR A 83 27.22 -9.56 11.82
CA THR A 83 26.36 -9.87 12.96
C THR A 83 25.02 -9.16 12.80
N ILE A 84 23.92 -9.87 13.03
CA ILE A 84 22.60 -9.25 13.10
C ILE A 84 22.59 -8.41 14.40
N PRO A 85 22.48 -7.08 14.32
CA PRO A 85 22.40 -6.29 15.53
C PRO A 85 21.17 -6.69 16.33
N ALA A 86 21.33 -6.99 17.62
CA ALA A 86 20.20 -7.12 18.52
C ALA A 86 19.51 -5.76 18.63
N PRO A 87 18.31 -5.55 18.10
CA PRO A 87 17.70 -4.24 18.15
C PRO A 87 17.20 -3.99 19.57
N THR A 88 17.58 -2.88 20.13
CA THR A 88 16.99 -2.34 21.36
C THR A 88 15.50 -1.98 21.15
N ALA A 89 15.08 -1.71 19.90
CA ALA A 89 13.68 -1.56 19.51
C ALA A 89 13.52 -1.75 18.01
N VAL A 90 12.44 -2.42 17.58
CA VAL A 90 12.10 -2.54 16.14
C VAL A 90 11.62 -1.20 15.63
N PRO A 91 12.23 -0.63 14.56
CA PRO A 91 11.79 0.65 14.00
C PRO A 91 10.33 0.61 13.60
N VAL A 92 9.62 1.70 13.87
CA VAL A 92 8.20 1.82 13.54
C VAL A 92 8.08 2.37 12.11
N PRO A 93 7.41 1.66 11.17
CA PRO A 93 7.22 2.18 9.83
C PRO A 93 6.45 3.52 9.84
N LYS A 94 6.87 4.47 9.03
CA LYS A 94 6.13 5.72 8.79
C LYS A 94 5.15 5.51 7.65
N LEU A 95 3.87 5.59 7.93
CA LEU A 95 2.79 5.34 6.98
C LEU A 95 2.29 6.65 6.36
N LYS A 96 2.12 6.66 5.04
CA LYS A 96 1.50 7.74 4.25
C LYS A 96 0.40 7.17 3.36
N VAL A 97 -0.51 8.02 2.90
CA VAL A 97 -1.50 7.71 1.87
C VAL A 97 -1.31 8.68 0.72
N SER A 98 -1.40 8.17 -0.50
CA SER A 98 -1.45 8.94 -1.74
C SER A 98 -2.66 8.52 -2.57
N TYR A 99 -3.08 9.36 -3.52
CA TYR A 99 -4.21 9.10 -4.39
C TYR A 99 -3.82 9.25 -5.85
N ASP A 100 -4.30 8.35 -6.68
CA ASP A 100 -4.22 8.49 -8.13
C ASP A 100 -5.20 9.58 -8.57
N GLU A 101 -4.71 10.62 -9.23
CA GLU A 101 -5.51 11.77 -9.67
C GLU A 101 -6.58 11.41 -10.70
N LYS A 102 -6.35 10.37 -11.53
CA LYS A 102 -7.27 9.96 -12.60
C LYS A 102 -8.46 9.17 -12.05
N ASN A 103 -8.19 8.21 -11.18
CA ASN A 103 -9.23 7.28 -10.69
C ASN A 103 -9.56 7.44 -9.21
N GLY A 104 -8.80 8.27 -8.47
CA GLY A 104 -9.00 8.52 -7.03
C GLY A 104 -8.72 7.31 -6.14
N ASN A 105 -8.02 6.30 -6.64
CA ASN A 105 -7.65 5.13 -5.85
C ASN A 105 -6.54 5.49 -4.86
N ALA A 106 -6.72 5.05 -3.64
CA ALA A 106 -5.73 5.25 -2.59
C ALA A 106 -4.61 4.20 -2.68
N THR A 107 -3.40 4.61 -2.32
CA THR A 107 -2.27 3.74 -2.06
C THR A 107 -1.68 4.09 -0.70
N LEU A 108 -1.55 3.10 0.16
CA LEU A 108 -0.78 3.20 1.39
C LEU A 108 0.69 2.95 1.07
N ASN A 109 1.58 3.80 1.55
CA ASN A 109 3.02 3.65 1.38
C ASN A 109 3.68 3.78 2.74
N TRP A 110 4.74 3.01 3.00
CA TRP A 110 5.48 3.08 4.26
C TRP A 110 6.98 2.97 4.05
N THR A 111 7.72 3.45 5.04
CA THR A 111 9.17 3.35 5.01
C THR A 111 9.61 1.89 5.17
N PRO A 112 10.59 1.43 4.37
CA PRO A 112 11.18 0.12 4.58
C PRO A 112 11.83 0.05 5.97
N VAL A 113 11.89 -1.15 6.51
CA VAL A 113 12.59 -1.46 7.77
C VAL A 113 13.57 -2.59 7.49
N GLU A 114 14.81 -2.43 7.90
CA GLU A 114 15.83 -3.47 7.73
C GLU A 114 15.46 -4.75 8.49
N TYR A 115 15.94 -5.87 8.00
CA TYR A 115 15.68 -7.21 8.55
C TYR A 115 14.19 -7.56 8.68
N THR A 116 13.33 -6.90 7.88
CA THR A 116 11.90 -7.20 7.83
C THR A 116 11.66 -8.60 7.32
N PHE A 117 10.78 -9.33 7.98
CA PHE A 117 10.22 -10.57 7.50
C PHE A 117 8.89 -10.30 6.78
N GLN A 118 8.01 -9.52 7.39
CA GLN A 118 6.66 -9.30 6.90
C GLN A 118 6.08 -8.00 7.44
N PHE A 119 5.28 -7.31 6.63
CA PHE A 119 4.45 -6.20 7.08
C PHE A 119 3.01 -6.65 7.27
N TYR A 120 2.37 -6.11 8.29
CA TYR A 120 0.97 -6.35 8.64
C TYR A 120 0.20 -5.06 8.46
N ILE A 121 -0.84 -5.10 7.63
CA ILE A 121 -1.74 -3.97 7.37
C ILE A 121 -2.97 -4.12 8.25
N TYR A 122 -3.25 -3.10 9.05
CA TYR A 122 -4.39 -3.06 9.95
C TYR A 122 -5.40 -2.02 9.50
N ARG A 123 -6.67 -2.41 9.47
CA ARG A 123 -7.82 -1.54 9.25
C ARG A 123 -8.61 -1.36 10.54
N TYR A 124 -9.04 -0.13 10.82
CA TYR A 124 -9.93 0.14 11.95
C TYR A 124 -11.33 -0.41 11.66
N ASP A 125 -11.82 -1.24 12.55
CA ASP A 125 -13.16 -1.79 12.52
C ASP A 125 -14.05 -0.96 13.44
N THR A 126 -15.05 -0.29 12.88
CA THR A 126 -15.96 0.60 13.61
C THR A 126 -16.89 -0.13 14.56
N ALA A 127 -17.27 -1.38 14.24
CA ALA A 127 -18.16 -2.18 15.07
C ALA A 127 -17.46 -2.65 16.36
N THR A 128 -16.22 -3.12 16.24
CA THR A 128 -15.46 -3.62 17.40
C THR A 128 -14.57 -2.54 18.03
N LYS A 129 -14.51 -1.33 17.44
CA LYS A 129 -13.61 -0.22 17.85
C LYS A 129 -12.13 -0.62 17.96
N LYS A 130 -11.69 -1.61 17.17
CA LYS A 130 -10.32 -2.17 17.18
C LYS A 130 -9.70 -2.19 15.79
N TYR A 131 -8.38 -2.21 15.73
CA TYR A 131 -7.64 -2.44 14.49
C TYR A 131 -7.51 -3.94 14.24
N LYS A 132 -8.08 -4.42 13.11
CA LYS A 132 -7.96 -5.81 12.64
C LYS A 132 -6.93 -5.89 11.52
N CYS A 133 -6.10 -6.94 11.50
CA CYS A 133 -5.20 -7.23 10.40
C CYS A 133 -6.02 -7.65 9.18
N VAL A 134 -5.84 -6.93 8.07
CA VAL A 134 -6.58 -7.19 6.81
C VAL A 134 -5.68 -7.72 5.71
N SER A 135 -4.37 -7.56 5.84
CA SER A 135 -3.41 -8.10 4.89
C SER A 135 -2.04 -8.27 5.52
N LYS A 136 -1.27 -9.20 4.97
CA LYS A 136 0.14 -9.42 5.26
C LYS A 136 0.88 -9.39 3.93
N VAL A 137 1.99 -8.66 3.85
CA VAL A 137 2.81 -8.55 2.66
C VAL A 137 4.27 -8.84 2.99
N ASP A 138 5.02 -9.25 2.00
CA ASP A 138 6.42 -9.62 2.16
C ASP A 138 7.34 -8.44 2.48
N GLN A 139 8.58 -8.75 2.78
CA GLN A 139 9.62 -7.80 3.16
C GLN A 139 9.96 -6.74 2.12
N ASN A 140 9.72 -7.03 0.82
CA ASN A 140 10.06 -6.13 -0.29
C ASN A 140 8.90 -5.19 -0.64
N THR A 141 7.72 -5.47 -0.12
CA THR A 141 6.51 -4.69 -0.37
C THR A 141 6.42 -3.52 0.60
N THR A 142 6.47 -2.30 0.09
CA THR A 142 6.32 -1.06 0.86
C THR A 142 5.07 -0.27 0.52
N SER A 143 4.14 -0.90 -0.22
CA SER A 143 2.87 -0.29 -0.60
C SER A 143 1.71 -1.29 -0.54
N TYR A 144 0.49 -0.77 -0.41
CA TYR A 144 -0.74 -1.55 -0.41
C TYR A 144 -1.90 -0.71 -0.95
N LYS A 145 -2.71 -1.29 -1.81
CA LYS A 145 -3.93 -0.65 -2.33
C LYS A 145 -5.12 -1.04 -1.45
N PRO A 146 -5.57 -0.16 -0.55
CA PRO A 146 -6.69 -0.45 0.32
C PRO A 146 -8.01 -0.35 -0.42
N GLU A 147 -9.03 -1.03 0.07
CA GLU A 147 -10.40 -0.73 -0.33
C GLU A 147 -10.74 0.71 0.04
N SER A 148 -11.28 1.45 -0.92
CA SER A 148 -11.74 2.83 -0.75
C SER A 148 -13.27 2.89 -0.76
N PRO A 149 -13.93 2.71 0.39
CA PRO A 149 -15.38 2.65 0.45
C PRO A 149 -16.00 4.00 0.10
N VAL A 150 -16.99 3.96 -0.81
CA VAL A 150 -17.68 5.15 -1.31
C VAL A 150 -18.30 5.97 -0.17
N GLY A 151 -18.00 7.26 -0.14
CA GLY A 151 -18.58 8.23 0.77
C GLY A 151 -18.19 8.07 2.25
N ARG A 152 -17.13 7.34 2.54
CA ARG A 152 -16.65 7.11 3.92
C ARG A 152 -15.14 7.28 4.02
N THR A 153 -14.67 7.42 5.25
CA THR A 153 -13.24 7.36 5.58
C THR A 153 -12.93 6.06 6.29
N VAL A 154 -11.72 5.55 6.09
CA VAL A 154 -11.23 4.35 6.78
C VAL A 154 -9.83 4.62 7.31
N LYS A 155 -9.57 4.21 8.55
CA LYS A 155 -8.26 4.39 9.20
C LYS A 155 -7.42 3.13 9.05
N TYR A 156 -6.14 3.32 8.73
CA TYR A 156 -5.15 2.25 8.58
C TYR A 156 -3.92 2.50 9.43
N LYS A 157 -3.25 1.40 9.79
CA LYS A 157 -1.92 1.35 10.40
C LYS A 157 -1.14 0.20 9.78
N VAL A 158 0.18 0.30 9.85
CA VAL A 158 1.09 -0.79 9.46
C VAL A 158 1.94 -1.17 10.66
N ARG A 159 2.32 -2.43 10.75
CA ARG A 159 3.23 -2.99 11.72
C ARG A 159 4.23 -3.88 10.99
N VAL A 160 5.48 -3.89 11.40
CA VAL A 160 6.48 -4.79 10.86
C VAL A 160 6.77 -5.91 11.84
N ARG A 161 7.01 -7.09 11.28
CA ARG A 161 7.65 -8.22 11.94
C ARG A 161 9.07 -8.33 11.41
N THR A 162 10.05 -8.31 12.28
CA THR A 162 11.45 -8.46 11.94
C THR A 162 12.00 -9.74 12.56
N LEU A 163 13.04 -10.26 11.96
CA LEU A 163 13.95 -11.19 12.62
C LEU A 163 15.01 -10.35 13.34
N ALA A 164 14.68 -9.93 14.51
CA ALA A 164 15.63 -9.19 15.30
C ALA A 164 16.00 -10.00 16.54
N GLY A 165 17.28 -10.34 16.64
CA GLY A 165 17.82 -11.07 17.76
C GLY A 165 17.43 -12.56 17.78
N ILE A 166 18.21 -13.29 18.44
CA ILE A 166 18.43 -14.72 18.43
C ILE A 166 17.17 -15.60 18.51
N TYR A 167 16.02 -15.19 19.07
CA TYR A 167 15.00 -16.17 19.48
C TYR A 167 13.53 -15.76 19.42
N THR A 168 13.18 -14.54 19.11
CA THR A 168 11.75 -14.15 19.09
C THR A 168 11.38 -13.28 17.90
N ASP A 169 10.26 -13.62 17.25
CA ASP A 169 9.59 -12.71 16.35
C ASP A 169 9.37 -11.37 17.04
N GLN A 170 10.09 -10.37 16.61
CA GLN A 170 9.91 -9.03 17.15
C GLN A 170 8.98 -8.24 16.26
N TYR A 171 8.07 -7.54 16.90
CA TYR A 171 7.11 -6.70 16.25
C TYR A 171 7.32 -5.25 16.64
N SER A 172 7.34 -4.35 15.67
CA SER A 172 7.30 -2.92 15.98
C SER A 172 6.00 -2.56 16.73
N LYS A 173 5.95 -1.37 17.31
CA LYS A 173 4.67 -0.71 17.56
C LYS A 173 3.96 -0.50 16.23
N LYS A 174 2.62 -0.33 16.25
CA LYS A 174 1.88 0.06 15.03
C LYS A 174 2.29 1.47 14.62
N SER A 175 2.36 1.72 13.30
CA SER A 175 2.66 3.03 12.73
C SER A 175 1.71 4.14 13.21
N ASN A 176 1.99 5.38 12.79
CA ASN A 176 1.00 6.45 12.79
C ASN A 176 -0.28 5.99 12.06
N THR A 177 -1.40 6.61 12.41
CA THR A 177 -2.68 6.39 11.71
C THR A 177 -2.74 7.26 10.46
N VAL A 178 -3.08 6.67 9.33
CA VAL A 178 -3.56 7.40 8.16
C VAL A 178 -5.04 7.19 7.96
N THR A 179 -5.71 8.19 7.38
CA THR A 179 -7.13 8.12 7.01
C THR A 179 -7.23 8.11 5.50
N VAL A 180 -7.74 7.01 4.96
CA VAL A 180 -8.08 6.90 3.54
C VAL A 180 -9.46 7.50 3.34
N GLN A 181 -9.55 8.52 2.49
CA GLN A 181 -10.80 9.12 2.05
C GLN A 181 -11.32 8.33 0.84
N GLY A 182 -12.50 7.76 0.96
CA GLY A 182 -13.21 7.20 -0.20
C GLY A 182 -13.82 8.31 -1.04
N ARG A 183 -13.88 8.07 -2.37
CA ARG A 183 -14.57 9.01 -3.27
C ARG A 183 -16.04 9.17 -2.89
N PRO A 184 -16.70 10.28 -3.24
CA PRO A 184 -18.13 10.42 -3.04
C PRO A 184 -18.91 9.47 -3.95
N GLY A 185 -20.16 9.22 -3.59
CA GLY A 185 -21.11 8.51 -4.45
C GLY A 185 -21.39 9.25 -5.75
N ASN A 186 -22.03 8.57 -6.66
CA ASN A 186 -22.47 9.17 -7.93
C ASN A 186 -23.67 10.08 -7.71
N VAL A 187 -23.82 11.03 -8.61
CA VAL A 187 -25.06 11.77 -8.73
C VAL A 187 -25.93 11.01 -9.73
N SER A 188 -27.12 10.66 -9.34
CA SER A 188 -28.18 10.17 -10.22
C SER A 188 -29.24 11.27 -10.44
N ASP A 189 -30.03 11.12 -11.47
CA ASP A 189 -31.27 11.87 -11.70
C ASP A 189 -31.10 13.39 -11.66
N VAL A 190 -30.41 13.92 -12.68
CA VAL A 190 -30.33 15.38 -12.85
C VAL A 190 -31.56 15.89 -13.60
N TYR A 191 -32.47 16.53 -12.86
CA TYR A 191 -33.70 17.14 -13.44
C TYR A 191 -33.43 18.58 -13.86
N LYS A 192 -33.98 18.95 -15.02
CA LYS A 192 -33.93 20.32 -15.59
C LYS A 192 -35.33 20.92 -15.70
N LYS A 193 -35.58 22.07 -15.09
CA LYS A 193 -36.84 22.81 -15.23
C LYS A 193 -36.59 24.24 -15.68
N LYS A 194 -37.17 24.63 -16.86
CA LYS A 194 -37.10 26.00 -17.36
C LYS A 194 -38.37 26.77 -17.00
N LYS A 195 -38.22 28.01 -16.53
CA LYS A 195 -39.31 28.97 -16.32
C LYS A 195 -38.83 30.36 -16.76
N GLY A 196 -39.32 30.86 -17.89
CA GLY A 196 -38.80 32.06 -18.53
C GLY A 196 -37.29 31.93 -18.82
N LYS A 197 -36.51 32.91 -18.41
CA LYS A 197 -35.04 32.89 -18.56
C LYS A 197 -34.32 32.01 -17.52
N LYS A 198 -35.03 31.51 -16.49
CA LYS A 198 -34.41 30.72 -15.40
C LYS A 198 -34.37 29.23 -15.79
N LEU A 199 -33.20 28.59 -15.66
CA LEU A 199 -33.03 27.14 -15.78
C LEU A 199 -32.56 26.57 -14.44
N THR A 200 -33.41 25.75 -13.83
CA THR A 200 -33.12 25.11 -12.52
C THR A 200 -32.74 23.66 -12.73
N PHE A 201 -31.63 23.27 -12.10
CA PHE A 201 -31.13 21.90 -11.99
C PHE A 201 -31.40 21.38 -10.59
N LYS A 202 -31.85 20.14 -10.46
CA LYS A 202 -31.95 19.41 -9.20
C LYS A 202 -31.36 18.03 -9.35
N TRP A 203 -30.73 17.50 -8.32
CA TRP A 203 -30.14 16.18 -8.33
C TRP A 203 -30.23 15.50 -6.95
N THR A 204 -30.00 14.18 -6.91
CA THR A 204 -29.96 13.44 -5.65
C THR A 204 -28.65 13.68 -4.90
N LYS A 205 -28.74 13.71 -3.57
CA LYS A 205 -27.56 13.89 -2.73
C LYS A 205 -26.62 12.69 -2.83
N ALA A 206 -25.38 12.92 -3.27
CA ALA A 206 -24.37 11.88 -3.32
C ALA A 206 -23.74 11.63 -1.94
N LYS A 207 -23.61 10.38 -1.55
CA LYS A 207 -23.00 9.98 -0.27
C LYS A 207 -21.57 10.49 -0.17
N GLY A 208 -21.23 11.19 0.91
CA GLY A 208 -19.88 11.72 1.15
C GLY A 208 -19.47 12.89 0.28
N ALA A 209 -20.39 13.51 -0.46
CA ALA A 209 -20.11 14.71 -1.23
C ALA A 209 -19.83 15.89 -0.30
N GLN A 210 -18.73 16.61 -0.56
CA GLN A 210 -18.45 17.92 0.02
C GLN A 210 -18.93 19.05 -0.88
N GLY A 211 -19.18 18.73 -2.15
CA GLY A 211 -19.75 19.68 -3.10
C GLY A 211 -20.01 19.00 -4.44
N TYR A 212 -20.44 19.84 -5.41
CA TYR A 212 -20.80 19.41 -6.75
C TYR A 212 -20.20 20.33 -7.79
N ILE A 213 -19.99 19.80 -8.98
CA ILE A 213 -19.62 20.58 -10.17
C ILE A 213 -20.65 20.29 -11.25
N LEU A 214 -21.27 21.35 -11.78
CA LEU A 214 -22.14 21.30 -12.93
C LEU A 214 -21.30 21.49 -14.19
N TYR A 215 -21.49 20.62 -15.16
CA TYR A 215 -20.84 20.65 -16.47
C TYR A 215 -21.89 20.76 -17.58
N ARG A 216 -21.50 21.40 -18.70
CA ARG A 216 -22.25 21.47 -19.94
C ARG A 216 -21.41 20.91 -21.09
N TYR A 217 -21.99 20.15 -21.97
CA TYR A 217 -21.34 19.71 -23.17
C TYR A 217 -21.15 20.90 -24.14
N ASP A 218 -19.97 21.01 -24.68
CA ASP A 218 -19.59 22.02 -25.68
C ASP A 218 -19.40 21.28 -26.99
N GLU A 219 -20.35 21.48 -27.91
CA GLU A 219 -20.40 20.80 -29.24
C GLU A 219 -19.15 21.13 -30.08
N ASN A 220 -18.69 22.39 -30.03
CA ASN A 220 -17.52 22.83 -30.81
C ASN A 220 -16.25 22.18 -30.31
N ALA A 221 -16.10 22.07 -28.99
CA ALA A 221 -14.92 21.47 -28.34
C ALA A 221 -15.06 19.96 -28.15
N ARG A 222 -16.20 19.36 -28.42
CA ARG A 222 -16.55 17.94 -28.21
C ARG A 222 -16.19 17.44 -26.79
N LYS A 223 -16.41 18.29 -25.77
CA LYS A 223 -16.11 17.99 -24.38
C LYS A 223 -17.01 18.73 -23.40
N TYR A 224 -17.09 18.19 -22.20
CA TYR A 224 -17.80 18.86 -21.12
C TYR A 224 -16.96 19.98 -20.50
N ARG A 225 -17.54 21.17 -20.39
CA ARG A 225 -16.95 22.32 -19.72
C ARG A 225 -17.63 22.59 -18.38
N LYS A 226 -16.82 22.90 -17.38
CA LYS A 226 -17.31 23.28 -16.06
C LYS A 226 -18.04 24.62 -16.12
N ILE A 227 -19.27 24.65 -15.59
CA ILE A 227 -20.09 25.86 -15.49
C ILE A 227 -20.07 26.42 -14.09
N LYS A 228 -20.32 25.56 -13.07
CA LYS A 228 -20.49 26.01 -11.69
C LYS A 228 -19.91 25.00 -10.72
N THR A 229 -19.22 25.50 -9.70
CA THR A 229 -18.83 24.71 -8.52
C THR A 229 -19.71 25.11 -7.34
N ILE A 230 -20.35 24.13 -6.72
CA ILE A 230 -21.14 24.26 -5.50
C ILE A 230 -20.31 23.68 -4.34
N LYS A 231 -19.85 24.52 -3.43
CA LYS A 231 -18.92 24.14 -2.34
C LYS A 231 -19.63 23.58 -1.07
N ASN A 232 -20.87 23.13 -1.21
CA ASN A 232 -21.65 22.55 -0.11
C ASN A 232 -22.34 21.26 -0.58
N GLY A 233 -21.98 20.12 0.02
CA GLY A 233 -22.54 18.81 -0.31
C GLY A 233 -24.01 18.61 0.07
N ASN A 234 -24.61 19.56 0.82
CA ASN A 234 -26.03 19.55 1.14
C ASN A 234 -26.88 20.31 0.12
N ILE A 235 -26.26 21.12 -0.76
CA ILE A 235 -26.97 21.82 -1.83
C ILE A 235 -27.13 20.88 -3.02
N THR A 236 -28.36 20.52 -3.33
CA THR A 236 -28.73 19.61 -4.41
C THR A 236 -29.50 20.29 -5.53
N SER A 237 -29.34 21.60 -5.66
CA SER A 237 -29.94 22.38 -6.74
C SER A 237 -29.08 23.58 -7.12
N TYR A 238 -29.25 24.02 -8.36
CA TYR A 238 -28.67 25.27 -8.86
C TYR A 238 -29.64 25.90 -9.88
N THR A 239 -29.82 27.21 -9.80
CA THR A 239 -30.63 27.94 -10.77
C THR A 239 -29.76 28.96 -11.50
N ASP A 240 -29.63 28.78 -12.81
CA ASP A 240 -29.12 29.81 -13.69
C ASP A 240 -30.23 30.84 -13.97
N LYS A 241 -29.93 32.09 -13.64
CA LYS A 241 -30.83 33.25 -13.83
C LYS A 241 -30.44 34.10 -15.05
N THR A 242 -29.32 33.80 -15.67
CA THR A 242 -28.72 34.61 -16.73
C THR A 242 -29.38 34.39 -18.10
N GLY A 243 -30.07 33.29 -18.25
CA GLY A 243 -30.63 32.85 -19.54
C GLY A 243 -29.60 32.28 -20.55
N LYS A 244 -28.34 32.16 -20.10
CA LYS A 244 -27.24 31.65 -20.97
C LYS A 244 -27.24 30.12 -21.12
N LEU A 245 -27.97 29.41 -20.25
CA LEU A 245 -28.06 27.94 -20.32
C LEU A 245 -29.35 27.49 -21.00
N ASN A 246 -29.24 26.55 -21.93
CA ASN A 246 -30.36 26.02 -22.66
C ASN A 246 -30.79 24.65 -22.10
N LYS A 247 -32.11 24.41 -21.97
CA LYS A 247 -32.68 23.15 -21.52
C LYS A 247 -32.29 21.95 -22.40
N ASN A 248 -32.15 22.19 -23.70
CA ASN A 248 -31.88 21.13 -24.69
C ASN A 248 -30.43 20.69 -24.77
N GLU A 249 -29.49 21.42 -24.10
CA GLU A 249 -28.10 21.04 -24.03
C GLU A 249 -27.89 19.91 -23.03
N ASN A 250 -26.78 19.19 -23.22
CA ASN A 250 -26.37 18.10 -22.33
C ASN A 250 -25.63 18.62 -21.12
N TYR A 251 -26.07 18.20 -19.94
CA TYR A 251 -25.48 18.57 -18.66
C TYR A 251 -25.31 17.33 -17.79
N TYR A 252 -24.27 17.36 -16.97
CA TYR A 252 -24.17 16.44 -15.84
C TYR A 252 -23.65 17.15 -14.60
N VAL A 253 -23.93 16.55 -13.45
CA VAL A 253 -23.43 16.98 -12.15
C VAL A 253 -22.52 15.92 -11.58
N ARG A 254 -21.34 16.32 -11.15
CA ARG A 254 -20.36 15.42 -10.55
C ARG A 254 -20.13 15.80 -9.10
N ALA A 255 -20.31 14.85 -8.18
CA ALA A 255 -19.95 15.04 -6.78
C ALA A 255 -18.43 15.02 -6.59
N TYR A 256 -17.94 15.80 -5.64
CA TYR A 256 -16.54 15.74 -5.22
C TYR A 256 -16.39 15.78 -3.69
N CYS A 257 -15.27 15.24 -3.21
CA CYS A 257 -14.73 15.50 -1.88
C CYS A 257 -13.22 15.75 -1.99
N THR A 258 -12.60 16.24 -0.93
CA THR A 258 -11.17 16.53 -0.88
C THR A 258 -10.54 15.66 0.18
N ALA A 259 -9.51 14.93 -0.16
CA ALA A 259 -8.70 14.15 0.76
C ALA A 259 -7.84 15.07 1.64
N LYS A 260 -7.25 14.52 2.70
CA LYS A 260 -6.47 15.30 3.67
C LYS A 260 -5.22 15.96 3.07
N ASP A 261 -4.65 15.37 2.03
CA ASP A 261 -3.50 15.90 1.27
C ASP A 261 -3.88 16.97 0.25
N GLY A 262 -5.16 17.34 0.16
CA GLY A 262 -5.67 18.31 -0.82
C GLY A 262 -6.16 17.70 -2.13
N THR A 263 -5.91 16.42 -2.38
CA THR A 263 -6.34 15.74 -3.61
C THR A 263 -7.86 15.72 -3.71
N ARG A 264 -8.38 16.18 -4.85
CA ARG A 264 -9.82 16.16 -5.11
C ARG A 264 -10.25 14.84 -5.73
N LEU A 265 -11.15 14.15 -5.02
CA LEU A 265 -11.71 12.87 -5.43
C LEU A 265 -13.14 13.09 -5.97
N TYR A 266 -13.45 12.41 -7.07
CA TYR A 266 -14.71 12.60 -7.77
C TYR A 266 -15.55 11.32 -7.78
N GLY A 267 -16.87 11.45 -7.68
CA GLY A 267 -17.80 10.37 -8.01
C GLY A 267 -17.67 9.96 -9.49
N TRP A 268 -18.05 8.73 -9.82
CA TRP A 268 -18.16 8.33 -11.22
C TRP A 268 -19.26 9.13 -11.90
N TYR A 269 -19.13 9.36 -13.18
CA TYR A 269 -20.21 9.79 -14.06
C TYR A 269 -20.26 8.84 -15.25
N TRP A 270 -21.43 8.56 -15.69
CA TRP A 270 -21.67 7.90 -16.95
C TRP A 270 -21.93 9.02 -17.97
N ALA A 271 -21.07 9.13 -18.96
CA ALA A 271 -21.27 10.05 -20.08
C ALA A 271 -22.03 9.35 -21.19
#